data_1fc970f8ed1cc7313d842518dfb694c1
#
_entry.id   1fc970f8ed1cc7313d842518dfb694c1
#
_cell.length_a   1.000
_cell.length_b   1.000
_cell.length_c   1.000
_cell.angle_alpha   90.00
_cell.angle_beta   90.00
_cell.angle_gamma   90.00
#
_symmetry.space_group_name_H-M   'P 1'
#
loop_
_entity.id
_entity.type
_entity.pdbx_description
1 polymer ?
#
loop_
_entity_poly.entity_id
_entity_poly.type
_entity_poly.pdbx_seq_one_letter_code
_entity_poly.pdbx_strand_id
1 'polypeptide(L)'
;MHIRERSGRPDPLCTACCTFPVSHWDRTFLGGCFMAMTDNHKIQRPVAPLKIAYLSGSHEMAKAVDNSLVKTRRAISGRIKETSSLSGYIEPTYLIDTHYARFGTGEGKVRINDSVRGTDLFILGDVTNYSVTYKVCGRINHMSPDNYFQDLKRVISAANGKAHRINVVLPFLYESRQHRRTGRESLDCALALKELADYGVSNIITFDAHDPRVMDAIPLLSFDNFMPTYQFLRALLKSVPNLRFDKEHFMVISPDEGATDRAVYFSNILGADMGMFYKRRDYSKIVNGKNPIVAHEFLGDTVKGKDCVIIDDMIASGGSMLDVCRQIKARGANRVFICTTFGLFTEGLEKFDEFYEKGMFTKLITTNLTYRPPELMKRDYYVTANMYKYLANIIDTLNHDLSMERVKSTTHKITKILEKTNRMHDAASSRRIITDEV
;
A
#
# COMPACT_ATOMS: atom_id res chain seq x y z
N MET A 1 51.25 -19.15 -0.14
CA MET A 1 51.95 -17.85 -0.28
C MET A 1 51.01 -16.78 0.30
N HIS A 2 51.51 -16.04 1.25
CA HIS A 2 50.85 -15.30 2.31
C HIS A 2 49.66 -14.38 1.92
N ILE A 3 48.54 -14.54 2.66
CA ILE A 3 47.45 -13.57 2.81
C ILE A 3 47.78 -12.74 4.04
N ARG A 4 47.85 -11.41 3.89
CA ARG A 4 47.97 -10.48 5.01
C ARG A 4 46.59 -9.89 5.32
N GLU A 5 46.07 -10.19 6.49
CA GLU A 5 45.02 -9.47 7.16
C GLU A 5 45.45 -8.04 7.48
N ARG A 6 44.59 -7.05 7.24
CA ARG A 6 44.70 -5.71 7.85
C ARG A 6 43.43 -5.42 8.64
N SER A 7 43.60 -5.41 9.94
CA SER A 7 42.70 -4.86 10.92
C SER A 7 42.62 -3.34 10.77
N GLY A 8 41.42 -2.78 10.62
CA GLY A 8 41.15 -1.35 10.71
C GLY A 8 40.14 -1.07 11.82
N ARG A 9 40.54 -0.31 12.82
CA ARG A 9 39.75 0.16 13.98
C ARG A 9 38.67 1.16 13.50
N PRO A 10 37.54 1.28 14.21
CA PRO A 10 36.54 2.32 13.93
C PRO A 10 36.96 3.66 14.57
N ASP A 11 36.87 4.73 13.80
CA ASP A 11 37.04 6.12 14.27
C ASP A 11 35.78 6.63 15.00
N PRO A 12 35.96 7.43 16.05
CA PRO A 12 34.87 7.93 16.85
C PRO A 12 34.40 9.33 16.44
N LEU A 13 33.13 9.60 16.74
CA LEU A 13 32.55 10.91 17.04
C LEU A 13 32.25 11.89 15.90
N CYS A 14 30.95 12.01 15.60
CA CYS A 14 30.38 13.32 15.34
C CYS A 14 29.18 13.55 16.28
N THR A 15 29.49 14.08 17.47
CA THR A 15 28.56 14.75 18.36
C THR A 15 28.53 16.22 17.98
N ALA A 16 27.44 16.70 17.38
CA ALA A 16 26.87 18.02 17.60
C ALA A 16 25.82 18.30 16.48
N CYS A 17 24.55 18.21 16.80
CA CYS A 17 23.57 19.15 16.27
C CYS A 17 22.32 19.19 17.14
N CYS A 18 22.10 20.38 17.64
CA CYS A 18 21.09 20.85 18.57
C CYS A 18 19.64 20.65 18.13
N THR A 19 18.86 20.27 19.06
CA THR A 19 17.51 20.69 19.52
C THR A 19 16.65 21.56 18.63
N PHE A 20 15.53 20.95 18.13
CA PHE A 20 14.17 21.47 18.05
C PHE A 20 13.17 20.29 17.96
N PRO A 21 11.97 20.38 18.56
CA PRO A 21 11.07 19.25 18.70
C PRO A 21 10.22 19.07 17.43
N VAL A 22 10.74 18.33 16.47
CA VAL A 22 9.95 17.70 15.40
C VAL A 22 9.70 16.28 15.87
N SER A 23 8.44 15.85 15.83
CA SER A 23 8.04 14.53 16.32
C SER A 23 9.02 13.46 15.84
N HIS A 24 9.52 12.66 16.75
CA HIS A 24 10.64 11.71 16.58
C HIS A 24 10.41 10.68 15.44
N TRP A 25 9.20 10.58 14.95
CA TRP A 25 8.75 9.63 13.93
C TRP A 25 9.05 10.05 12.48
N ASP A 26 9.16 11.35 12.21
CA ASP A 26 9.40 11.85 10.85
C ASP A 26 10.88 11.75 10.39
N ARG A 27 11.83 11.69 11.34
CA ARG A 27 13.28 11.67 11.04
C ARG A 27 13.79 10.34 10.48
N THR A 28 13.15 9.22 10.84
CA THR A 28 13.58 7.88 10.41
C THR A 28 13.26 7.62 8.92
N PHE A 29 12.23 8.25 8.39
CA PHE A 29 11.82 8.05 7.00
C PHE A 29 12.69 8.84 6.00
N LEU A 30 13.12 10.04 6.39
CA LEU A 30 14.06 10.85 5.59
C LEU A 30 15.45 10.19 5.54
N GLY A 31 15.88 9.52 6.62
CA GLY A 31 17.14 8.78 6.67
C GLY A 31 17.18 7.58 5.73
N GLY A 32 16.07 6.86 5.54
CA GLY A 32 15.99 5.69 4.67
C GLY A 32 16.08 6.03 3.18
N CYS A 33 15.43 7.12 2.76
CA CYS A 33 15.50 7.62 1.38
C CYS A 33 16.90 8.20 1.07
N PHE A 34 17.50 8.87 2.05
CA PHE A 34 18.84 9.44 1.93
C PHE A 34 19.94 8.37 1.81
N MET A 35 19.80 7.23 2.51
CA MET A 35 20.76 6.11 2.38
C MET A 35 20.68 5.41 1.01
N ALA A 36 19.50 5.37 0.36
CA ALA A 36 19.37 4.76 -0.96
C ALA A 36 20.12 5.53 -2.06
N MET A 37 20.28 6.85 -1.89
CA MET A 37 20.95 7.72 -2.87
C MET A 37 22.45 7.86 -2.65
N THR A 38 23.02 7.31 -1.56
CA THR A 38 24.43 7.53 -1.15
C THR A 38 25.26 6.25 -1.05
N ASP A 39 24.98 5.22 -1.84
CA ASP A 39 25.94 4.13 -1.96
C ASP A 39 27.18 4.62 -2.71
N ASN A 40 28.34 4.59 -2.01
CA ASN A 40 29.67 4.94 -2.51
C ASN A 40 29.92 6.41 -2.89
N HIS A 41 29.33 7.38 -2.20
CA HIS A 41 29.57 8.83 -2.44
C HIS A 41 29.24 9.32 -3.87
N LYS A 42 28.60 8.53 -4.72
CA LYS A 42 28.13 8.94 -6.04
C LYS A 42 26.61 9.09 -6.03
N ILE A 43 26.14 10.29 -6.32
CA ILE A 43 24.73 10.56 -6.55
C ILE A 43 24.36 9.93 -7.88
N GLN A 44 23.44 8.96 -7.83
CA GLN A 44 22.87 8.44 -9.06
C GLN A 44 21.94 9.50 -9.67
N ARG A 45 22.18 9.84 -10.93
CA ARG A 45 21.34 10.80 -11.64
C ARG A 45 20.01 10.16 -12.01
N PRO A 46 18.90 10.93 -12.04
CA PRO A 46 17.66 10.42 -12.58
C PRO A 46 17.82 10.05 -14.06
N VAL A 47 17.08 9.04 -14.49
CA VAL A 47 17.06 8.54 -15.88
C VAL A 47 16.65 9.64 -16.85
N ALA A 48 15.64 10.43 -16.45
CA ALA A 48 15.13 11.57 -17.19
C ALA A 48 14.36 12.50 -16.22
N PRO A 49 14.03 13.74 -16.64
CA PRO A 49 13.17 14.62 -15.85
C PRO A 49 11.85 13.95 -15.51
N LEU A 50 11.49 13.95 -14.21
CA LEU A 50 10.27 13.36 -13.70
C LEU A 50 9.03 14.15 -14.12
N LYS A 51 8.00 13.48 -14.61
CA LYS A 51 6.66 14.04 -14.80
C LYS A 51 5.60 13.05 -14.33
N ILE A 52 4.51 13.56 -13.78
CA ILE A 52 3.43 12.76 -13.21
C ILE A 52 2.10 13.19 -13.81
N ALA A 53 1.48 12.28 -14.56
CA ALA A 53 0.06 12.35 -14.93
C ALA A 53 -0.78 11.58 -13.91
N TYR A 54 -2.06 11.88 -13.82
CA TYR A 54 -2.98 11.14 -12.94
C TYR A 54 -4.37 11.05 -13.55
N LEU A 55 -5.05 9.93 -13.32
CA LEU A 55 -6.45 9.74 -13.74
C LEU A 55 -7.40 10.65 -12.95
N SER A 56 -8.53 11.00 -13.53
CA SER A 56 -9.45 12.02 -13.00
C SER A 56 -9.87 11.81 -11.52
N GLY A 57 -9.94 10.56 -11.07
CA GLY A 57 -10.25 10.22 -9.67
C GLY A 57 -9.05 10.22 -8.71
N SER A 58 -7.83 10.49 -9.19
CA SER A 58 -6.58 10.29 -8.42
C SER A 58 -5.89 11.59 -7.99
N HIS A 59 -6.57 12.73 -8.08
CA HIS A 59 -5.98 14.04 -7.81
C HIS A 59 -5.39 14.18 -6.40
N GLU A 60 -6.12 13.75 -5.36
CA GLU A 60 -5.65 13.81 -3.96
C GLU A 60 -4.35 13.04 -3.77
N MET A 61 -4.30 11.79 -4.26
CA MET A 61 -3.13 10.95 -4.20
C MET A 61 -1.95 11.59 -4.95
N ALA A 62 -2.16 12.02 -6.19
CA ALA A 62 -1.12 12.63 -7.03
C ALA A 62 -0.54 13.88 -6.39
N LYS A 63 -1.38 14.77 -5.87
CA LYS A 63 -0.96 16.00 -5.17
C LYS A 63 -0.15 15.71 -3.91
N ALA A 64 -0.57 14.73 -3.11
CA ALA A 64 0.14 14.36 -1.89
C ALA A 64 1.50 13.69 -2.18
N VAL A 65 1.57 12.88 -3.24
CA VAL A 65 2.81 12.27 -3.73
C VAL A 65 3.75 13.35 -4.26
N ASP A 66 3.28 14.26 -5.10
CA ASP A 66 4.03 15.38 -5.63
C ASP A 66 4.63 16.25 -4.52
N ASN A 67 3.81 16.68 -3.55
CA ASN A 67 4.27 17.44 -2.39
C ASN A 67 5.39 16.71 -1.61
N SER A 68 5.30 15.39 -1.51
CA SER A 68 6.32 14.57 -0.84
C SER A 68 7.62 14.53 -1.65
N LEU A 69 7.54 14.39 -2.97
CA LEU A 69 8.69 14.41 -3.89
C LEU A 69 9.38 15.77 -3.87
N VAL A 70 8.63 16.85 -4.05
CA VAL A 70 9.15 18.23 -4.02
C VAL A 70 9.90 18.50 -2.72
N LYS A 71 9.27 18.15 -1.56
CA LYS A 71 9.91 18.32 -0.26
C LYS A 71 11.19 17.50 -0.12
N THR A 72 11.16 16.24 -0.54
CA THR A 72 12.31 15.33 -0.43
C THR A 72 13.46 15.79 -1.30
N ARG A 73 13.22 16.10 -2.57
CA ARG A 73 14.26 16.53 -3.52
C ARG A 73 14.87 17.88 -3.16
N ARG A 74 14.07 18.83 -2.67
CA ARG A 74 14.61 20.11 -2.12
C ARG A 74 15.50 19.87 -0.91
N ALA A 75 15.13 18.97 0.00
CA ALA A 75 15.96 18.65 1.16
C ALA A 75 17.28 17.97 0.78
N ILE A 76 17.26 17.10 -0.25
CA ILE A 76 18.47 16.48 -0.79
C ILE A 76 19.36 17.52 -1.47
N SER A 77 18.80 18.34 -2.34
CA SER A 77 19.53 19.37 -3.08
C SER A 77 20.17 20.42 -2.16
N GLY A 78 19.53 20.75 -1.03
CA GLY A 78 20.13 21.61 -0.01
C GLY A 78 21.37 21.04 0.67
N ARG A 79 21.56 19.70 0.58
CA ARG A 79 22.73 18.99 1.15
C ARG A 79 23.77 18.63 0.10
N ILE A 80 23.36 18.43 -1.13
CA ILE A 80 24.17 17.91 -2.23
C ILE A 80 24.05 18.87 -3.40
N LYS A 81 25.03 19.77 -3.54
CA LYS A 81 25.02 20.85 -4.52
C LYS A 81 24.93 20.37 -5.97
N GLU A 82 25.53 19.21 -6.29
CA GLU A 82 25.49 18.65 -7.65
C GLU A 82 24.08 18.36 -8.16
N THR A 83 23.12 18.05 -7.26
CA THR A 83 21.72 17.80 -7.66
C THR A 83 20.99 19.06 -8.09
N SER A 84 21.39 20.23 -7.57
CA SER A 84 20.73 21.51 -7.90
C SER A 84 20.98 21.95 -9.35
N SER A 85 22.05 21.44 -9.99
CA SER A 85 22.40 21.74 -11.38
C SER A 85 21.74 20.80 -12.40
N LEU A 86 21.05 19.73 -11.95
CA LEU A 86 20.36 18.82 -12.84
C LEU A 86 19.04 19.43 -13.33
N SER A 87 18.92 19.59 -14.65
CA SER A 87 17.69 20.12 -15.26
C SER A 87 16.47 19.25 -14.93
N GLY A 88 15.39 19.87 -14.47
CA GLY A 88 14.15 19.18 -14.12
C GLY A 88 14.19 18.35 -12.81
N TYR A 89 15.29 18.43 -12.04
CA TYR A 89 15.38 17.76 -10.75
C TYR A 89 14.63 18.49 -9.63
N ILE A 90 14.77 19.81 -9.58
CA ILE A 90 14.05 20.68 -8.64
C ILE A 90 12.99 21.45 -9.39
N GLU A 91 11.76 21.01 -9.20
CA GLU A 91 10.59 21.64 -9.79
C GLU A 91 9.64 22.13 -8.69
N PRO A 92 8.80 23.13 -8.94
CA PRO A 92 7.73 23.52 -8.03
C PRO A 92 6.66 22.42 -7.91
N THR A 93 6.45 21.66 -9.00
CA THR A 93 5.58 20.48 -9.10
C THR A 93 6.05 19.59 -10.24
N TYR A 94 5.87 18.29 -10.09
CA TYR A 94 6.09 17.28 -11.14
C TYR A 94 4.79 16.90 -11.85
N LEU A 95 3.64 17.38 -11.34
CA LEU A 95 2.36 17.13 -11.98
C LEU A 95 2.28 17.83 -13.33
N ILE A 96 1.67 17.16 -14.30
CA ILE A 96 1.36 17.74 -15.59
C ILE A 96 -0.14 17.96 -15.76
N ASP A 97 -0.49 18.97 -16.54
CA ASP A 97 -1.88 19.27 -16.85
C ASP A 97 -2.44 18.28 -17.87
N THR A 98 -3.39 17.44 -17.39
CA THR A 98 -4.06 16.43 -18.17
C THR A 98 -5.56 16.65 -18.12
N HIS A 99 -6.15 16.90 -19.28
CA HIS A 99 -7.59 17.15 -19.42
C HIS A 99 -8.34 15.92 -19.88
N TYR A 100 -9.41 15.58 -19.14
CA TYR A 100 -10.31 14.46 -19.42
C TYR A 100 -11.68 15.00 -19.87
N ALA A 101 -12.13 14.60 -21.04
CA ALA A 101 -13.43 14.97 -21.57
C ALA A 101 -14.28 13.73 -21.86
N ARG A 102 -15.59 13.86 -21.72
CA ARG A 102 -16.58 12.88 -22.17
C ARG A 102 -17.54 13.54 -23.14
N PHE A 103 -17.76 12.90 -24.28
CA PHE A 103 -18.82 13.26 -25.19
C PHE A 103 -20.18 12.84 -24.65
N GLY A 104 -21.26 13.39 -25.18
CA GLY A 104 -22.62 13.04 -24.77
C GLY A 104 -22.99 11.56 -24.96
N THR A 105 -22.29 10.86 -25.84
CA THR A 105 -22.38 9.40 -26.09
C THR A 105 -21.66 8.57 -25.02
N GLY A 106 -20.82 9.19 -24.16
CA GLY A 106 -19.99 8.51 -23.17
C GLY A 106 -18.55 8.24 -23.61
N GLU A 107 -18.22 8.45 -24.89
CA GLU A 107 -16.85 8.33 -25.39
C GLU A 107 -15.91 9.30 -24.68
N GLY A 108 -14.68 8.86 -24.38
CA GLY A 108 -13.69 9.67 -23.70
C GLY A 108 -12.63 10.23 -24.63
N LYS A 109 -12.09 11.39 -24.24
CA LYS A 109 -10.92 12.00 -24.86
C LYS A 109 -9.98 12.50 -23.77
N VAL A 110 -8.68 12.27 -23.95
CA VAL A 110 -7.62 12.81 -23.06
C VAL A 110 -6.73 13.73 -23.88
N ARG A 111 -6.34 14.83 -23.26
CA ARG A 111 -5.34 15.77 -23.79
C ARG A 111 -4.32 16.09 -22.70
N ILE A 112 -3.04 15.96 -23.03
CA ILE A 112 -1.93 16.41 -22.20
C ILE A 112 -1.54 17.80 -22.70
N ASN A 113 -1.55 18.80 -21.83
CA ASN A 113 -1.23 20.19 -22.19
C ASN A 113 0.26 20.50 -22.07
N ASP A 114 1.00 19.74 -21.24
CA ASP A 114 2.43 19.87 -21.06
C ASP A 114 3.24 19.00 -22.02
N SER A 115 4.48 19.38 -22.29
CA SER A 115 5.41 18.53 -23.02
C SER A 115 5.89 17.38 -22.16
N VAL A 116 5.77 16.16 -22.67
CA VAL A 116 6.32 14.93 -22.06
C VAL A 116 7.55 14.40 -22.80
N ARG A 117 8.09 15.18 -23.76
CA ARG A 117 9.24 14.74 -24.56
C ARG A 117 10.47 14.53 -23.70
N GLY A 118 11.04 13.31 -23.77
CA GLY A 118 12.25 12.94 -23.07
C GLY A 118 12.10 12.87 -21.54
N THR A 119 10.87 12.77 -21.01
CA THR A 119 10.61 12.67 -19.58
C THR A 119 10.43 11.22 -19.13
N ASP A 120 10.70 10.95 -17.87
CA ASP A 120 10.28 9.73 -17.17
C ASP A 120 8.86 9.99 -16.64
N LEU A 121 7.87 9.50 -17.40
CA LEU A 121 6.46 9.76 -17.15
C LEU A 121 5.85 8.70 -16.26
N PHE A 122 5.31 9.10 -15.12
CA PHE A 122 4.51 8.26 -14.24
C PHE A 122 3.03 8.60 -14.40
N ILE A 123 2.17 7.57 -14.50
CA ILE A 123 0.73 7.74 -14.60
C ILE A 123 0.09 7.07 -13.38
N LEU A 124 -0.50 7.87 -12.48
CA LEU A 124 -1.12 7.39 -11.25
C LEU A 124 -2.62 7.21 -11.45
N GLY A 125 -3.15 6.04 -11.11
CA GLY A 125 -4.56 5.72 -11.28
C GLY A 125 -5.17 4.93 -10.13
N ASP A 126 -6.24 5.46 -9.52
CA ASP A 126 -7.18 4.69 -8.72
C ASP A 126 -8.36 4.29 -9.62
N VAL A 127 -8.42 3.04 -10.01
CA VAL A 127 -9.48 2.51 -10.88
C VAL A 127 -10.78 2.21 -10.12
N THR A 128 -10.76 2.31 -8.79
CA THR A 128 -11.92 1.98 -7.95
C THR A 128 -12.74 3.20 -7.52
N ASN A 129 -12.31 4.40 -7.89
CA ASN A 129 -12.95 5.64 -7.44
C ASN A 129 -14.28 5.90 -8.17
N TYR A 130 -15.38 5.48 -7.56
CA TYR A 130 -16.73 5.68 -8.07
C TYR A 130 -17.32 7.08 -7.82
N SER A 131 -16.60 7.98 -7.12
CA SER A 131 -17.13 9.32 -6.80
C SER A 131 -17.17 10.26 -8.01
N VAL A 132 -16.35 10.02 -9.02
CA VAL A 132 -16.32 10.82 -10.25
C VAL A 132 -17.47 10.42 -11.16
N THR A 133 -18.20 11.43 -11.65
CA THR A 133 -19.37 11.23 -12.52
C THR A 133 -19.22 11.94 -13.84
N TYR A 134 -19.96 11.46 -14.83
CA TYR A 134 -20.09 12.06 -16.16
C TYR A 134 -21.50 11.82 -16.73
N LYS A 135 -21.85 12.54 -17.78
CA LYS A 135 -23.17 12.41 -18.41
C LYS A 135 -23.12 11.59 -19.70
N VAL A 136 -24.05 10.66 -19.85
CA VAL A 136 -24.31 9.89 -21.08
C VAL A 136 -25.78 10.06 -21.42
N CYS A 137 -26.09 10.57 -22.61
CA CYS A 137 -27.47 10.82 -23.05
C CYS A 137 -28.30 11.57 -21.97
N GLY A 138 -27.69 12.55 -21.32
CA GLY A 138 -28.31 13.36 -20.24
C GLY A 138 -28.38 12.70 -18.87
N ARG A 139 -28.05 11.42 -18.73
CA ARG A 139 -28.07 10.69 -17.44
C ARG A 139 -26.70 10.74 -16.77
N ILE A 140 -26.70 10.86 -15.44
CA ILE A 140 -25.49 10.80 -14.62
C ILE A 140 -25.04 9.35 -14.49
N ASN A 141 -23.77 9.09 -14.79
CA ASN A 141 -23.10 7.81 -14.64
C ASN A 141 -21.86 8.00 -13.77
N HIS A 142 -21.56 7.02 -12.94
CA HIS A 142 -20.31 6.95 -12.18
C HIS A 142 -19.21 6.33 -13.05
N MET A 143 -17.98 6.76 -12.84
CA MET A 143 -16.83 6.11 -13.46
C MET A 143 -16.71 4.68 -12.94
N SER A 144 -16.53 3.72 -13.86
CA SER A 144 -16.22 2.32 -13.56
C SER A 144 -14.73 2.05 -13.67
N PRO A 145 -14.23 0.91 -13.13
CA PRO A 145 -12.87 0.45 -13.38
C PRO A 145 -12.49 0.45 -14.86
N ASP A 146 -13.39 0.00 -15.74
CA ASP A 146 -13.19 -0.03 -17.20
C ASP A 146 -13.02 1.38 -17.77
N ASN A 147 -13.81 2.34 -17.30
CA ASN A 147 -13.68 3.73 -17.72
C ASN A 147 -12.29 4.29 -17.39
N TYR A 148 -11.80 4.02 -16.18
CA TYR A 148 -10.46 4.44 -15.76
C TYR A 148 -9.35 3.73 -16.51
N PHE A 149 -9.48 2.43 -16.72
CA PHE A 149 -8.50 1.68 -17.49
C PHE A 149 -8.45 2.14 -18.95
N GLN A 150 -9.60 2.45 -19.54
CA GLN A 150 -9.66 3.04 -20.89
C GLN A 150 -9.06 4.46 -20.89
N ASP A 151 -9.26 5.27 -19.84
CA ASP A 151 -8.61 6.59 -19.74
C ASP A 151 -7.09 6.48 -19.55
N LEU A 152 -6.60 5.49 -18.82
CA LEU A 152 -5.17 5.19 -18.73
C LEU A 152 -4.56 4.95 -20.12
N LYS A 153 -5.20 4.11 -20.94
CA LYS A 153 -4.76 3.85 -22.32
C LYS A 153 -4.77 5.13 -23.17
N ARG A 154 -5.76 6.02 -22.96
CA ARG A 154 -5.81 7.33 -23.63
C ARG A 154 -4.67 8.25 -23.19
N VAL A 155 -4.28 8.26 -21.91
CA VAL A 155 -3.11 9.04 -21.42
C VAL A 155 -1.84 8.53 -22.09
N ILE A 156 -1.63 7.22 -22.12
CA ILE A 156 -0.46 6.60 -22.78
C ILE A 156 -0.43 6.98 -24.27
N SER A 157 -1.57 6.87 -24.96
CA SER A 157 -1.70 7.27 -26.35
C SER A 157 -1.45 8.76 -26.58
N ALA A 158 -1.92 9.65 -25.67
CA ALA A 158 -1.69 11.08 -25.75
C ALA A 158 -0.21 11.48 -25.53
N ALA A 159 0.57 10.68 -24.80
CA ALA A 159 2.02 10.85 -24.68
C ALA A 159 2.72 10.57 -26.04
N ASN A 160 2.07 9.80 -26.94
CA ASN A 160 2.46 9.62 -28.32
C ASN A 160 3.93 9.19 -28.51
N GLY A 161 4.43 8.27 -27.69
CA GLY A 161 5.81 7.76 -27.74
C GLY A 161 6.90 8.81 -27.54
N LYS A 162 6.57 9.98 -26.99
CA LYS A 162 7.55 11.07 -26.77
C LYS A 162 8.23 11.03 -25.42
N ALA A 163 7.62 10.39 -24.44
CA ALA A 163 8.26 10.13 -23.15
C ALA A 163 9.50 9.23 -23.34
N HIS A 164 10.51 9.44 -22.53
CA HIS A 164 11.67 8.53 -22.48
C HIS A 164 11.24 7.15 -21.95
N ARG A 165 10.39 7.13 -20.91
CA ARG A 165 9.85 5.95 -20.28
C ARG A 165 8.43 6.23 -19.77
N ILE A 166 7.56 5.24 -19.80
CA ILE A 166 6.20 5.32 -19.24
C ILE A 166 6.08 4.28 -18.13
N ASN A 167 5.74 4.75 -16.93
CA ASN A 167 5.54 3.94 -15.74
C ASN A 167 4.08 4.08 -15.28
N VAL A 168 3.41 2.97 -15.08
CA VAL A 168 2.01 2.93 -14.65
C VAL A 168 1.94 2.55 -13.18
N VAL A 169 1.25 3.37 -12.38
CA VAL A 169 0.99 3.13 -10.97
C VAL A 169 -0.49 2.90 -10.79
N LEU A 170 -0.88 1.64 -10.65
CA LEU A 170 -2.23 1.20 -10.31
C LEU A 170 -2.18 0.56 -8.93
N PRO A 171 -2.38 1.33 -7.85
CA PRO A 171 -2.34 0.76 -6.50
C PRO A 171 -3.27 -0.43 -6.35
N PHE A 172 -4.53 -0.30 -6.73
CA PHE A 172 -5.42 -1.43 -6.96
C PHE A 172 -5.27 -1.88 -8.41
N LEU A 173 -4.75 -3.09 -8.60
CA LEU A 173 -4.53 -3.62 -9.94
C LEU A 173 -5.86 -3.91 -10.62
N TYR A 174 -6.07 -3.32 -11.81
CA TYR A 174 -7.28 -3.52 -12.60
C TYR A 174 -7.50 -5.01 -12.89
N GLU A 175 -8.71 -5.50 -12.67
CA GLU A 175 -9.13 -6.90 -12.82
C GLU A 175 -8.31 -7.93 -12.04
N SER A 176 -7.63 -7.52 -10.93
CA SER A 176 -6.77 -8.41 -10.14
C SER A 176 -7.50 -9.65 -9.59
N ARG A 177 -8.82 -9.58 -9.39
CA ARG A 177 -9.64 -10.71 -8.92
C ARG A 177 -9.90 -11.74 -10.02
N GLN A 178 -9.79 -11.35 -11.30
CA GLN A 178 -9.88 -12.22 -12.47
C GLN A 178 -8.49 -12.65 -12.96
N HIS A 179 -7.67 -13.16 -12.00
CA HIS A 179 -6.28 -13.57 -12.21
C HIS A 179 -6.13 -15.00 -12.75
N ARG A 180 -7.15 -15.83 -12.62
CA ARG A 180 -7.21 -17.22 -13.11
C ARG A 180 -8.58 -17.51 -13.64
N ARG A 181 -8.68 -18.52 -14.47
CA ARG A 181 -9.96 -19.03 -14.97
C ARG A 181 -10.12 -20.53 -14.68
N THR A 182 -11.36 -20.91 -14.41
CA THR A 182 -11.80 -22.29 -14.29
C THR A 182 -12.91 -22.50 -15.31
N GLY A 183 -12.62 -23.20 -16.39
CA GLY A 183 -13.59 -23.39 -17.46
C GLY A 183 -13.58 -22.27 -18.52
N ARG A 184 -14.76 -21.84 -18.97
CA ARG A 184 -14.95 -20.87 -20.06
C ARG A 184 -15.14 -19.46 -19.53
N GLU A 185 -14.18 -18.97 -18.79
CA GLU A 185 -14.16 -17.61 -18.22
C GLU A 185 -13.15 -16.75 -18.97
N SER A 186 -13.33 -15.43 -18.94
CA SER A 186 -12.32 -14.48 -19.38
C SER A 186 -11.11 -14.48 -18.43
N LEU A 187 -9.97 -13.96 -18.87
CA LEU A 187 -8.75 -13.81 -18.09
C LEU A 187 -8.29 -12.36 -18.14
N ASP A 188 -9.14 -11.48 -17.58
CA ASP A 188 -9.07 -10.04 -17.84
C ASP A 188 -7.84 -9.38 -17.26
N CYS A 189 -7.36 -9.83 -16.10
CA CYS A 189 -6.12 -9.30 -15.52
C CYS A 189 -4.91 -9.51 -16.45
N ALA A 190 -4.74 -10.72 -16.98
CA ALA A 190 -3.64 -11.03 -17.89
C ALA A 190 -3.75 -10.26 -19.21
N LEU A 191 -4.98 -10.11 -19.75
CA LEU A 191 -5.23 -9.34 -20.97
C LEU A 191 -4.91 -7.86 -20.74
N ALA A 192 -5.33 -7.28 -19.61
CA ALA A 192 -5.04 -5.89 -19.27
C ALA A 192 -3.53 -5.63 -19.13
N LEU A 193 -2.80 -6.52 -18.45
CA LEU A 193 -1.35 -6.43 -18.34
C LEU A 193 -0.65 -6.52 -19.69
N LYS A 194 -1.10 -7.45 -20.54
CA LYS A 194 -0.59 -7.57 -21.90
C LYS A 194 -0.86 -6.32 -22.75
N GLU A 195 -2.06 -5.75 -22.67
CA GLU A 195 -2.36 -4.48 -23.35
C GLU A 195 -1.41 -3.37 -22.94
N LEU A 196 -1.11 -3.22 -21.64
CA LEU A 196 -0.16 -2.21 -21.15
C LEU A 196 1.25 -2.46 -21.70
N ALA A 197 1.70 -3.72 -21.77
CA ALA A 197 2.95 -4.08 -22.39
C ALA A 197 2.99 -3.72 -23.89
N ASP A 198 1.94 -4.02 -24.63
CA ASP A 198 1.81 -3.71 -26.05
C ASP A 198 1.74 -2.18 -26.33
N TYR A 199 1.27 -1.38 -25.35
CA TYR A 199 1.33 0.10 -25.38
C TYR A 199 2.71 0.68 -25.07
N GLY A 200 3.72 -0.15 -24.76
CA GLY A 200 5.09 0.29 -24.46
C GLY A 200 5.30 0.81 -23.04
N VAL A 201 4.47 0.38 -22.10
CA VAL A 201 4.70 0.63 -20.67
C VAL A 201 5.99 -0.08 -20.25
N SER A 202 6.86 0.61 -19.51
CA SER A 202 8.15 0.07 -19.07
C SER A 202 8.08 -0.58 -17.70
N ASN A 203 7.24 -0.04 -16.80
CA ASN A 203 7.09 -0.53 -15.43
C ASN A 203 5.64 -0.45 -14.99
N ILE A 204 5.16 -1.48 -14.31
CA ILE A 204 3.87 -1.50 -13.62
C ILE A 204 4.13 -1.60 -12.11
N ILE A 205 3.56 -0.67 -11.35
CA ILE A 205 3.65 -0.58 -9.89
C ILE A 205 2.27 -0.81 -9.32
N THR A 206 2.16 -1.79 -8.43
CA THR A 206 0.92 -2.10 -7.72
C THR A 206 1.17 -2.38 -6.24
N PHE A 207 0.11 -2.50 -5.46
CA PHE A 207 0.19 -2.85 -4.06
C PHE A 207 -0.69 -4.06 -3.79
N ASP A 208 -0.18 -4.99 -3.01
CA ASP A 208 -0.92 -6.15 -2.49
C ASP A 208 -1.83 -6.79 -3.55
N ALA A 209 -1.25 -7.14 -4.69
CA ALA A 209 -1.98 -7.79 -5.77
C ALA A 209 -2.70 -9.04 -5.24
N HIS A 210 -3.97 -9.22 -5.62
CA HIS A 210 -4.82 -10.32 -5.15
C HIS A 210 -4.15 -11.70 -5.31
N ASP A 211 -3.48 -11.89 -6.44
CA ASP A 211 -2.54 -12.99 -6.66
C ASP A 211 -1.26 -12.43 -7.31
N PRO A 212 -0.08 -12.49 -6.65
CA PRO A 212 1.15 -11.93 -7.20
C PRO A 212 1.63 -12.62 -8.48
N ARG A 213 1.16 -13.85 -8.77
CA ARG A 213 1.52 -14.59 -9.99
C ARG A 213 0.94 -14.01 -11.28
N VAL A 214 0.09 -12.97 -11.19
CA VAL A 214 -0.37 -12.24 -12.40
C VAL A 214 0.78 -11.66 -13.22
N MET A 215 1.94 -11.42 -12.61
CA MET A 215 3.16 -10.98 -13.29
C MET A 215 3.68 -11.98 -14.33
N ASP A 216 3.34 -13.26 -14.19
CA ASP A 216 3.75 -14.31 -15.13
C ASP A 216 3.14 -14.11 -16.54
N ALA A 217 2.05 -13.32 -16.66
CA ALA A 217 1.47 -12.95 -17.93
C ALA A 217 2.35 -11.99 -18.77
N ILE A 218 3.31 -11.31 -18.13
CA ILE A 218 4.17 -10.30 -18.75
C ILE A 218 5.63 -10.47 -18.33
N PRO A 219 6.27 -11.62 -18.63
CA PRO A 219 7.58 -12.00 -18.07
C PRO A 219 8.73 -11.08 -18.47
N LEU A 220 8.57 -10.25 -19.49
CA LEU A 220 9.60 -9.32 -19.98
C LEU A 220 9.34 -7.87 -19.57
N LEU A 221 8.25 -7.58 -18.83
CA LEU A 221 7.91 -6.26 -18.33
C LEU A 221 8.19 -6.18 -16.84
N SER A 222 8.76 -5.05 -16.40
CA SER A 222 8.95 -4.80 -14.96
C SER A 222 7.61 -4.68 -14.24
N PHE A 223 7.41 -5.53 -13.23
CA PHE A 223 6.22 -5.55 -12.39
C PHE A 223 6.62 -5.54 -10.91
N ASP A 224 6.27 -4.48 -10.22
CA ASP A 224 6.60 -4.29 -8.82
C ASP A 224 5.34 -4.30 -7.95
N ASN A 225 5.21 -5.31 -7.09
CA ASN A 225 4.16 -5.43 -6.10
C ASN A 225 4.71 -5.09 -4.70
N PHE A 226 4.07 -4.13 -4.00
CA PHE A 226 4.50 -3.63 -2.70
C PHE A 226 3.47 -3.94 -1.61
N MET A 227 3.96 -4.19 -0.38
CA MET A 227 3.11 -4.52 0.77
C MET A 227 3.05 -3.34 1.76
N PRO A 228 1.87 -3.04 2.34
CA PRO A 228 1.69 -1.94 3.30
C PRO A 228 2.03 -2.31 4.75
N THR A 229 2.69 -3.43 5.00
CA THR A 229 2.95 -4.02 6.33
C THR A 229 3.49 -3.02 7.34
N TYR A 230 4.50 -2.23 6.96
CA TYR A 230 5.09 -1.21 7.82
C TYR A 230 4.09 -0.10 8.18
N GLN A 231 3.26 0.30 7.22
CA GLN A 231 2.26 1.35 7.40
C GLN A 231 1.10 0.87 8.28
N PHE A 232 0.70 -0.39 8.16
CA PHE A 232 -0.26 -1.02 9.08
C PHE A 232 0.26 -1.05 10.51
N LEU A 233 1.49 -1.52 10.71
CA LEU A 233 2.10 -1.55 12.04
C LEU A 233 2.16 -0.14 12.66
N ARG A 234 2.56 0.86 11.88
CA ARG A 234 2.57 2.25 12.34
C ARG A 234 1.19 2.77 12.70
N ALA A 235 0.17 2.45 11.89
CA ALA A 235 -1.20 2.86 12.13
C ALA A 235 -1.75 2.22 13.40
N LEU A 236 -1.52 0.92 13.60
CA LEU A 236 -1.87 0.17 14.81
C LEU A 236 -1.24 0.80 16.05
N LEU A 237 0.09 0.95 16.07
CA LEU A 237 0.82 1.49 17.22
C LEU A 237 0.45 2.94 17.56
N LYS A 238 0.04 3.73 16.57
CA LYS A 238 -0.40 5.11 16.79
C LYS A 238 -1.82 5.19 17.34
N SER A 239 -2.69 4.28 16.95
CA SER A 239 -4.13 4.34 17.25
C SER A 239 -4.54 3.44 18.42
N VAL A 240 -3.71 2.46 18.76
CA VAL A 240 -4.03 1.47 19.80
C VAL A 240 -2.94 1.50 20.88
N PRO A 241 -3.24 1.94 22.10
CA PRO A 241 -2.29 1.94 23.19
C PRO A 241 -2.03 0.51 23.70
N ASN A 242 -0.84 0.31 24.27
CA ASN A 242 -0.45 -0.91 25.00
C ASN A 242 -0.57 -2.20 24.16
N LEU A 243 -0.25 -2.15 22.85
CA LEU A 243 -0.10 -3.35 22.03
C LEU A 243 1.20 -4.08 22.38
N ARG A 244 1.09 -5.39 22.58
CA ARG A 244 2.23 -6.29 22.79
C ARG A 244 2.28 -7.29 21.65
N PHE A 245 3.40 -7.37 20.94
CA PHE A 245 3.60 -8.25 19.79
C PHE A 245 4.41 -9.50 20.21
N ASP A 246 3.91 -10.22 21.19
CA ASP A 246 4.46 -11.52 21.60
C ASP A 246 3.39 -12.61 21.41
N LYS A 247 3.81 -13.88 21.41
CA LYS A 247 2.95 -15.04 21.17
C LYS A 247 1.83 -15.20 22.21
N GLU A 248 2.04 -14.71 23.41
CA GLU A 248 1.08 -14.82 24.50
C GLU A 248 -0.06 -13.82 24.37
N HIS A 249 0.22 -12.64 23.79
CA HIS A 249 -0.70 -11.50 23.78
C HIS A 249 -1.23 -11.13 22.39
N PHE A 250 -0.60 -11.62 21.30
CA PHE A 250 -0.96 -11.21 19.95
C PHE A 250 -1.04 -12.38 18.98
N MET A 251 -2.02 -12.31 18.06
CA MET A 251 -2.16 -13.29 17.00
C MET A 251 -2.57 -12.63 15.69
N VAL A 252 -1.95 -13.07 14.59
CA VAL A 252 -2.33 -12.67 13.24
C VAL A 252 -3.35 -13.68 12.69
N ILE A 253 -4.41 -13.17 12.07
CA ILE A 253 -5.50 -13.99 11.57
C ILE A 253 -5.63 -13.85 10.05
N SER A 254 -5.58 -14.96 9.35
CA SER A 254 -6.01 -15.05 7.96
C SER A 254 -7.52 -15.29 7.89
N PRO A 255 -8.32 -14.45 7.22
CA PRO A 255 -9.76 -14.62 7.13
C PRO A 255 -10.18 -15.80 6.24
N ASP A 256 -9.30 -16.24 5.34
CA ASP A 256 -9.48 -17.42 4.49
C ASP A 256 -8.14 -17.91 3.92
N GLU A 257 -8.19 -18.92 3.05
CA GLU A 257 -7.02 -19.51 2.41
C GLU A 257 -6.26 -18.51 1.51
N GLY A 258 -7.00 -17.62 0.83
CA GLY A 258 -6.42 -16.64 -0.11
C GLY A 258 -5.55 -15.58 0.56
N ALA A 259 -5.80 -15.28 1.83
CA ALA A 259 -5.04 -14.30 2.61
C ALA A 259 -3.87 -14.90 3.40
N THR A 260 -3.65 -16.23 3.32
CA THR A 260 -2.68 -16.95 4.16
C THR A 260 -1.26 -16.42 3.98
N ASP A 261 -0.78 -16.22 2.77
CA ASP A 261 0.59 -15.75 2.52
C ASP A 261 0.85 -14.37 3.14
N ARG A 262 -0.15 -13.47 3.10
CA ARG A 262 -0.10 -12.15 3.74
C ARG A 262 0.02 -12.27 5.25
N ALA A 263 -0.82 -13.13 5.83
CA ALA A 263 -0.85 -13.37 7.27
C ALA A 263 0.47 -14.01 7.76
N VAL A 264 1.01 -15.00 7.02
CA VAL A 264 2.32 -15.62 7.28
C VAL A 264 3.43 -14.56 7.25
N TYR A 265 3.46 -13.72 6.20
CA TYR A 265 4.45 -12.66 6.11
C TYR A 265 4.36 -11.68 7.29
N PHE A 266 3.14 -11.26 7.65
CA PHE A 266 2.91 -10.32 8.74
C PHE A 266 3.26 -10.93 10.11
N SER A 267 2.87 -12.19 10.37
CA SER A 267 3.18 -12.90 11.62
C SER A 267 4.68 -13.14 11.80
N ASN A 268 5.37 -13.54 10.75
CA ASN A 268 6.83 -13.76 10.78
C ASN A 268 7.58 -12.47 11.12
N ILE A 269 7.20 -11.35 10.53
CA ILE A 269 7.84 -10.05 10.81
C ILE A 269 7.58 -9.60 12.26
N LEU A 270 6.41 -9.89 12.81
CA LEU A 270 6.05 -9.51 14.18
C LEU A 270 6.58 -10.51 15.22
N GLY A 271 6.97 -11.72 14.82
CA GLY A 271 7.29 -12.81 15.75
C GLY A 271 6.05 -13.32 16.51
N ALA A 272 4.85 -13.12 15.96
CA ALA A 272 3.58 -13.53 16.55
C ALA A 272 3.07 -14.85 15.95
N ASP A 273 2.16 -15.52 16.66
CA ASP A 273 1.49 -16.69 16.13
C ASP A 273 0.45 -16.31 15.05
N MET A 274 0.11 -17.27 14.21
CA MET A 274 -0.90 -17.13 13.16
C MET A 274 -2.02 -18.16 13.34
N GLY A 275 -3.25 -17.73 13.08
CA GLY A 275 -4.41 -18.59 12.88
C GLY A 275 -5.08 -18.30 11.54
N MET A 276 -5.83 -19.24 11.01
CA MET A 276 -6.56 -19.05 9.76
C MET A 276 -7.97 -19.64 9.83
N PHE A 277 -8.87 -19.08 9.05
CA PHE A 277 -10.18 -19.63 8.81
C PHE A 277 -10.21 -20.41 7.51
N TYR A 278 -10.75 -21.60 7.59
CA TYR A 278 -10.96 -22.49 6.46
C TYR A 278 -12.45 -22.60 6.12
N LYS A 279 -12.81 -22.32 4.87
CA LYS A 279 -14.18 -22.44 4.38
C LYS A 279 -14.42 -23.84 3.82
N ARG A 280 -14.91 -24.75 4.66
CA ARG A 280 -15.34 -26.07 4.18
C ARG A 280 -16.61 -25.95 3.34
N ARG A 281 -16.54 -26.37 2.08
CA ARG A 281 -17.66 -26.34 1.12
C ARG A 281 -18.26 -27.72 0.96
N ASP A 282 -19.58 -27.78 0.80
CA ASP A 282 -20.28 -29.00 0.43
C ASP A 282 -20.23 -29.16 -1.11
N TYR A 283 -19.31 -29.97 -1.58
CA TYR A 283 -19.17 -30.25 -3.00
C TYR A 283 -20.26 -31.17 -3.57
N SER A 284 -21.13 -31.75 -2.70
CA SER A 284 -22.24 -32.56 -3.13
C SER A 284 -23.46 -31.74 -3.59
N LYS A 285 -23.46 -30.42 -3.31
CA LYS A 285 -24.58 -29.52 -3.62
C LYS A 285 -24.09 -28.29 -4.38
N ILE A 286 -24.88 -27.84 -5.33
CA ILE A 286 -24.68 -26.57 -6.03
C ILE A 286 -25.91 -25.70 -5.79
N VAL A 287 -25.73 -24.55 -5.14
CA VAL A 287 -26.77 -23.56 -4.90
C VAL A 287 -26.36 -22.26 -5.54
N ASN A 288 -27.16 -21.75 -6.49
CA ASN A 288 -26.87 -20.55 -7.26
C ASN A 288 -25.48 -20.56 -7.94
N GLY A 289 -25.11 -21.74 -8.52
CA GLY A 289 -23.82 -21.89 -9.21
C GLY A 289 -22.59 -22.01 -8.29
N LYS A 290 -22.77 -22.09 -6.97
CA LYS A 290 -21.68 -22.21 -5.98
C LYS A 290 -21.93 -23.35 -5.02
N ASN A 291 -20.86 -23.98 -4.54
CA ASN A 291 -20.95 -24.96 -3.49
C ASN A 291 -21.15 -24.24 -2.14
N PRO A 292 -22.23 -24.56 -1.39
CA PRO A 292 -22.51 -23.87 -0.14
C PRO A 292 -21.41 -24.10 0.89
N ILE A 293 -21.12 -23.07 1.69
CA ILE A 293 -20.17 -23.17 2.82
C ILE A 293 -20.89 -23.90 3.95
N VAL A 294 -20.36 -25.03 4.39
CA VAL A 294 -20.92 -25.87 5.45
C VAL A 294 -20.38 -25.52 6.83
N ALA A 295 -19.13 -25.07 6.89
CA ALA A 295 -18.49 -24.66 8.13
C ALA A 295 -17.35 -23.66 7.87
N HIS A 296 -17.18 -22.73 8.79
CA HIS A 296 -15.96 -21.93 8.96
C HIS A 296 -15.20 -22.53 10.13
N GLU A 297 -14.14 -23.26 9.83
CA GLU A 297 -13.28 -23.87 10.84
C GLU A 297 -12.08 -22.98 11.11
N PHE A 298 -11.72 -22.81 12.38
CA PHE A 298 -10.53 -22.08 12.77
C PHE A 298 -9.39 -23.06 13.00
N LEU A 299 -8.27 -22.82 12.35
CA LEU A 299 -7.02 -23.55 12.48
C LEU A 299 -5.97 -22.64 13.11
N GLY A 300 -5.44 -23.01 14.24
CA GLY A 300 -4.44 -22.25 15.00
C GLY A 300 -4.59 -22.45 16.50
N ASP A 301 -3.69 -21.82 17.25
CA ASP A 301 -3.74 -21.82 18.70
C ASP A 301 -4.89 -20.99 19.26
N THR A 302 -5.09 -21.06 20.59
CA THR A 302 -6.15 -20.29 21.24
C THR A 302 -5.98 -18.78 21.05
N VAL A 303 -7.07 -18.11 20.70
CA VAL A 303 -7.16 -16.64 20.64
C VAL A 303 -7.61 -16.02 21.97
N LYS A 304 -7.94 -16.87 22.97
CA LYS A 304 -8.51 -16.41 24.24
C LYS A 304 -7.55 -15.43 24.94
N GLY A 305 -8.05 -14.23 25.23
CA GLY A 305 -7.30 -13.16 25.89
C GLY A 305 -6.29 -12.43 24.99
N LYS A 306 -6.03 -12.91 23.78
CA LYS A 306 -5.09 -12.27 22.85
C LYS A 306 -5.73 -11.12 22.08
N ASP A 307 -4.94 -10.13 21.72
CA ASP A 307 -5.25 -9.15 20.69
C ASP A 307 -5.08 -9.80 19.31
N CYS A 308 -6.05 -9.67 18.44
CA CYS A 308 -6.02 -10.31 17.12
C CYS A 308 -6.06 -9.27 16.01
N VAL A 309 -5.19 -9.41 15.00
CA VAL A 309 -5.26 -8.63 13.77
C VAL A 309 -5.64 -9.51 12.60
N ILE A 310 -6.70 -9.15 11.90
CA ILE A 310 -7.12 -9.81 10.65
C ILE A 310 -6.45 -9.07 9.50
N ILE A 311 -5.74 -9.80 8.63
CA ILE A 311 -5.01 -9.24 7.48
C ILE A 311 -5.61 -9.76 6.19
N ASP A 312 -5.96 -8.84 5.28
CA ASP A 312 -6.45 -9.19 3.94
C ASP A 312 -6.02 -8.14 2.91
N ASP A 313 -6.20 -8.42 1.60
CA ASP A 313 -5.95 -7.44 0.55
C ASP A 313 -7.07 -6.40 0.46
N MET A 314 -8.32 -6.81 0.57
CA MET A 314 -9.44 -5.87 0.40
C MET A 314 -10.67 -6.20 1.24
N ILE A 315 -11.41 -5.16 1.56
CA ILE A 315 -12.80 -5.25 1.99
C ILE A 315 -13.68 -4.83 0.81
N ALA A 316 -14.43 -5.79 0.22
CA ALA A 316 -15.48 -5.49 -0.75
C ALA A 316 -16.79 -5.19 -0.01
N SER A 317 -17.70 -6.16 0.16
CA SER A 317 -18.94 -5.99 0.94
C SER A 317 -18.72 -6.05 2.47
N GLY A 318 -17.60 -6.62 2.91
CA GLY A 318 -17.24 -6.78 4.32
C GLY A 318 -17.83 -7.98 5.02
N GLY A 319 -18.78 -8.70 4.42
CA GLY A 319 -19.49 -9.80 5.10
C GLY A 319 -18.58 -10.89 5.65
N SER A 320 -17.62 -11.38 4.87
CA SER A 320 -16.65 -12.39 5.32
C SER A 320 -15.77 -11.88 6.46
N MET A 321 -15.29 -10.64 6.36
CA MET A 321 -14.44 -10.01 7.38
C MET A 321 -15.19 -9.86 8.72
N LEU A 322 -16.41 -9.37 8.67
CA LEU A 322 -17.25 -9.19 9.88
C LEU A 322 -17.62 -10.54 10.52
N ASP A 323 -17.87 -11.57 9.70
CA ASP A 323 -18.10 -12.92 10.22
C ASP A 323 -16.88 -13.47 10.98
N VAL A 324 -15.67 -13.27 10.45
CA VAL A 324 -14.42 -13.62 11.12
C VAL A 324 -14.28 -12.86 12.44
N CYS A 325 -14.56 -11.55 12.51
CA CYS A 325 -14.56 -10.78 13.76
C CYS A 325 -15.47 -11.39 14.80
N ARG A 326 -16.71 -11.72 14.43
CA ARG A 326 -17.69 -12.37 15.32
C ARG A 326 -17.16 -13.69 15.86
N GLN A 327 -16.59 -14.52 15.00
CA GLN A 327 -16.09 -15.84 15.39
C GLN A 327 -14.87 -15.77 16.31
N ILE A 328 -13.96 -14.83 16.07
CA ILE A 328 -12.79 -14.60 16.94
C ILE A 328 -13.23 -14.07 18.30
N LYS A 329 -14.17 -13.12 18.33
CA LYS A 329 -14.74 -12.62 19.60
C LYS A 329 -15.47 -13.71 20.37
N ALA A 330 -16.22 -14.57 19.72
CA ALA A 330 -16.89 -15.72 20.36
C ALA A 330 -15.89 -16.72 20.98
N ARG A 331 -14.65 -16.80 20.46
CA ARG A 331 -13.55 -17.60 21.00
C ARG A 331 -12.77 -16.90 22.13
N GLY A 332 -13.20 -15.70 22.54
CA GLY A 332 -12.66 -14.98 23.69
C GLY A 332 -11.47 -14.08 23.37
N ALA A 333 -11.27 -13.64 22.13
CA ALA A 333 -10.27 -12.63 21.80
C ALA A 333 -10.51 -11.32 22.57
N ASN A 334 -9.44 -10.69 23.03
CA ASN A 334 -9.48 -9.42 23.75
C ASN A 334 -9.91 -8.27 22.81
N ARG A 335 -9.03 -7.78 21.95
CA ARG A 335 -9.30 -6.77 20.94
C ARG A 335 -9.14 -7.36 19.54
N VAL A 336 -9.96 -6.93 18.60
CA VAL A 336 -9.88 -7.36 17.20
C VAL A 336 -9.62 -6.13 16.32
N PHE A 337 -8.59 -6.21 15.50
CA PHE A 337 -8.21 -5.19 14.53
C PHE A 337 -8.35 -5.75 13.13
N ILE A 338 -8.79 -4.93 12.19
CA ILE A 338 -8.89 -5.27 10.78
C ILE A 338 -7.88 -4.42 10.03
N CYS A 339 -6.99 -5.05 9.26
CA CYS A 339 -6.04 -4.36 8.39
C CYS A 339 -6.19 -4.88 6.96
N THR A 340 -6.61 -4.03 6.04
CA THR A 340 -6.73 -4.37 4.63
C THR A 340 -6.11 -3.28 3.75
N THR A 341 -5.49 -3.69 2.67
CA THR A 341 -4.87 -2.73 1.76
C THR A 341 -5.93 -1.83 1.12
N PHE A 342 -7.06 -2.40 0.69
CA PHE A 342 -8.12 -1.67 0.00
C PHE A 342 -9.45 -1.77 0.75
N GLY A 343 -9.99 -0.63 1.15
CA GLY A 343 -11.33 -0.53 1.73
C GLY A 343 -12.32 -0.03 0.68
N LEU A 344 -13.00 -0.94 -0.01
CA LEU A 344 -13.92 -0.58 -1.09
C LEU A 344 -15.35 -0.32 -0.58
N PHE A 345 -15.79 -1.01 0.47
CA PHE A 345 -17.09 -0.85 1.16
C PHE A 345 -18.28 -0.78 0.21
N THR A 346 -18.37 -1.75 -0.71
CA THR A 346 -19.35 -1.76 -1.81
C THR A 346 -20.82 -1.83 -1.37
N GLU A 347 -21.08 -2.21 -0.12
CA GLU A 347 -22.42 -2.26 0.49
C GLU A 347 -22.61 -1.24 1.63
N GLY A 348 -21.80 -0.15 1.64
CA GLY A 348 -21.88 0.88 2.67
C GLY A 348 -21.17 0.52 3.98
N LEU A 349 -21.43 1.32 5.01
CA LEU A 349 -20.74 1.24 6.31
C LEU A 349 -21.64 0.74 7.44
N GLU A 350 -22.93 0.63 7.22
CA GLU A 350 -23.94 0.37 8.25
C GLU A 350 -23.68 -0.92 9.02
N LYS A 351 -23.27 -1.99 8.32
CA LYS A 351 -22.89 -3.27 8.94
C LYS A 351 -21.64 -3.12 9.82
N PHE A 352 -20.68 -2.30 9.41
CA PHE A 352 -19.47 -2.04 10.20
C PHE A 352 -19.80 -1.22 11.45
N ASP A 353 -20.68 -0.22 11.34
CA ASP A 353 -21.15 0.58 12.45
C ASP A 353 -21.83 -0.33 13.51
N GLU A 354 -22.76 -1.21 13.08
CA GLU A 354 -23.44 -2.17 13.95
C GLU A 354 -22.46 -3.13 14.67
N PHE A 355 -21.47 -3.66 13.94
CA PHE A 355 -20.49 -4.60 14.51
C PHE A 355 -19.53 -3.90 15.48
N TYR A 356 -19.18 -2.66 15.22
CA TYR A 356 -18.38 -1.84 16.13
C TYR A 356 -19.13 -1.54 17.42
N GLU A 357 -20.40 -1.12 17.36
CA GLU A 357 -21.25 -0.90 18.52
C GLU A 357 -21.42 -2.15 19.40
N LYS A 358 -21.46 -3.33 18.78
CA LYS A 358 -21.46 -4.62 19.46
C LYS A 358 -20.09 -5.04 20.00
N GLY A 359 -19.04 -4.25 19.83
CA GLY A 359 -17.69 -4.55 20.28
C GLY A 359 -17.01 -5.72 19.56
N MET A 360 -17.44 -6.04 18.33
CA MET A 360 -16.89 -7.16 17.56
C MET A 360 -15.50 -6.85 17.01
N PHE A 361 -15.17 -5.59 16.77
CA PHE A 361 -13.82 -5.14 16.45
C PHE A 361 -13.54 -3.78 17.11
N THR A 362 -12.25 -3.42 17.22
CA THR A 362 -11.80 -2.21 17.90
C THR A 362 -11.35 -1.14 16.90
N LYS A 363 -10.60 -1.50 15.88
CA LYS A 363 -10.15 -0.59 14.83
C LYS A 363 -10.19 -1.28 13.47
N LEU A 364 -10.51 -0.49 12.44
CA LEU A 364 -10.46 -0.86 11.04
C LEU A 364 -9.46 0.06 10.35
N ILE A 365 -8.45 -0.54 9.74
CA ILE A 365 -7.31 0.16 9.15
C ILE A 365 -7.25 -0.19 7.67
N THR A 366 -7.35 0.83 6.81
CA THR A 366 -7.10 0.65 5.38
C THR A 366 -6.06 1.66 4.90
N THR A 367 -5.51 1.42 3.73
CA THR A 367 -4.62 2.42 3.12
C THR A 367 -5.43 3.56 2.49
N ASN A 368 -4.73 4.63 2.10
CA ASN A 368 -5.27 5.73 1.31
C ASN A 368 -4.92 5.62 -0.18
N LEU A 369 -4.72 4.41 -0.67
CA LEU A 369 -4.37 4.14 -2.07
C LEU A 369 -5.60 4.11 -2.99
N THR A 370 -6.79 3.95 -2.42
CA THR A 370 -8.08 3.99 -3.12
C THR A 370 -8.98 5.08 -2.53
N TYR A 371 -10.03 5.42 -3.26
CA TYR A 371 -11.02 6.38 -2.78
C TYR A 371 -11.61 5.96 -1.44
N ARG A 372 -11.76 6.91 -0.55
CA ARG A 372 -12.36 6.74 0.78
C ARG A 372 -13.53 7.70 0.91
N PRO A 373 -14.76 7.19 1.07
CA PRO A 373 -15.92 8.06 1.22
C PRO A 373 -15.77 8.95 2.47
N PRO A 374 -16.20 10.22 2.41
CA PRO A 374 -16.06 11.15 3.53
C PRO A 374 -16.69 10.66 4.84
N GLU A 375 -17.74 9.85 4.74
CA GLU A 375 -18.43 9.23 5.87
C GLU A 375 -17.53 8.28 6.64
N LEU A 376 -16.70 7.51 5.95
CA LEU A 376 -15.73 6.59 6.55
C LEU A 376 -14.72 7.35 7.43
N MET A 377 -14.27 8.52 6.96
CA MET A 377 -13.27 9.34 7.66
C MET A 377 -13.78 9.92 8.98
N LYS A 378 -15.12 9.90 9.22
CA LYS A 378 -15.75 10.39 10.45
C LYS A 378 -15.95 9.30 11.50
N ARG A 379 -15.64 8.03 11.18
CA ARG A 379 -15.84 6.89 12.09
C ARG A 379 -14.68 6.78 13.08
N ASP A 380 -14.98 6.73 14.37
CA ASP A 380 -13.98 6.59 15.45
C ASP A 380 -13.18 5.31 15.36
N TYR A 381 -13.74 4.26 14.77
CA TYR A 381 -13.06 3.01 14.56
C TYR A 381 -12.10 3.02 13.37
N TYR A 382 -12.23 3.98 12.47
CA TYR A 382 -11.45 3.99 11.23
C TYR A 382 -10.08 4.66 11.41
N VAL A 383 -9.07 4.05 10.84
CA VAL A 383 -7.69 4.57 10.83
C VAL A 383 -7.08 4.44 9.45
N THR A 384 -6.47 5.49 8.97
CA THR A 384 -5.76 5.48 7.69
C THR A 384 -4.29 5.07 7.85
N ALA A 385 -3.87 4.02 7.16
CA ALA A 385 -2.46 3.72 6.91
C ALA A 385 -1.97 4.53 5.71
N ASN A 386 -1.25 5.62 5.96
CA ASN A 386 -0.85 6.57 4.92
C ASN A 386 0.30 6.03 4.07
N MET A 387 0.07 5.90 2.76
CA MET A 387 0.98 5.35 1.76
C MET A 387 1.68 6.41 0.90
N TYR A 388 1.24 7.66 0.91
CA TYR A 388 1.70 8.65 -0.08
C TYR A 388 3.20 8.92 -0.04
N LYS A 389 3.80 9.00 1.16
CA LYS A 389 5.27 9.11 1.27
C LYS A 389 6.00 7.85 0.77
N TYR A 390 5.39 6.68 0.97
CA TYR A 390 5.97 5.43 0.49
C TYR A 390 5.92 5.37 -1.03
N LEU A 391 4.79 5.73 -1.62
CA LEU A 391 4.63 5.82 -3.07
C LEU A 391 5.58 6.86 -3.68
N ALA A 392 5.72 8.04 -3.08
CA ALA A 392 6.70 9.04 -3.51
C ALA A 392 8.14 8.49 -3.52
N ASN A 393 8.51 7.72 -2.48
CA ASN A 393 9.82 7.09 -2.40
C ASN A 393 10.02 6.02 -3.48
N ILE A 394 8.99 5.23 -3.80
CA ILE A 394 9.02 4.25 -4.91
C ILE A 394 9.28 4.96 -6.24
N ILE A 395 8.52 6.02 -6.53
CA ILE A 395 8.65 6.80 -7.76
C ILE A 395 10.05 7.42 -7.86
N ASP A 396 10.55 8.01 -6.78
CA ASP A 396 11.87 8.64 -6.77
C ASP A 396 12.99 7.62 -6.96
N THR A 397 12.88 6.45 -6.32
CA THR A 397 13.83 5.34 -6.45
C THR A 397 13.86 4.81 -7.88
N LEU A 398 12.69 4.59 -8.49
CA LEU A 398 12.60 4.13 -9.88
C LEU A 398 13.09 5.17 -10.88
N ASN A 399 12.81 6.45 -10.65
CA ASN A 399 13.32 7.55 -11.50
C ASN A 399 14.85 7.64 -11.50
N HIS A 400 15.52 7.12 -10.46
CA HIS A 400 16.97 7.04 -10.36
C HIS A 400 17.56 5.68 -10.76
N ASP A 401 16.76 4.74 -11.28
CA ASP A 401 17.14 3.34 -11.56
C ASP A 401 17.85 2.64 -10.38
N LEU A 402 17.43 2.97 -9.16
CA LEU A 402 17.95 2.33 -7.96
C LEU A 402 17.21 1.02 -7.67
N SER A 403 17.89 0.08 -7.00
CA SER A 403 17.28 -1.17 -6.58
C SER A 403 16.05 -0.93 -5.68
N MET A 404 14.93 -1.56 -6.04
CA MET A 404 13.69 -1.55 -5.26
C MET A 404 13.75 -2.39 -3.99
N GLU A 405 14.75 -3.25 -3.82
CA GLU A 405 14.87 -4.13 -2.67
C GLU A 405 14.90 -3.35 -1.34
N ARG A 406 15.64 -2.24 -1.28
CA ARG A 406 15.68 -1.37 -0.10
C ARG A 406 14.35 -0.69 0.22
N VAL A 407 13.52 -0.47 -0.80
CA VAL A 407 12.18 0.09 -0.64
C VAL A 407 11.22 -1.01 -0.20
N LYS A 408 11.31 -2.20 -0.78
CA LYS A 408 10.52 -3.39 -0.44
C LYS A 408 10.86 -3.91 0.96
N SER A 409 12.15 -4.00 1.31
CA SER A 409 12.60 -4.48 2.61
C SER A 409 12.34 -3.44 3.70
N THR A 410 11.23 -3.63 4.42
CA THR A 410 10.87 -2.81 5.58
C THR A 410 11.25 -3.47 6.90
N THR A 411 11.79 -4.69 6.89
CA THR A 411 12.10 -5.50 8.07
C THR A 411 12.91 -4.73 9.11
N HIS A 412 14.03 -4.12 8.72
CA HIS A 412 14.85 -3.34 9.65
C HIS A 412 14.10 -2.18 10.34
N LYS A 413 13.18 -1.52 9.61
CA LYS A 413 12.36 -0.44 10.18
C LYS A 413 11.34 -1.00 11.17
N ILE A 414 10.76 -2.15 10.86
CA ILE A 414 9.80 -2.85 11.70
C ILE A 414 10.50 -3.34 12.96
N THR A 415 11.65 -4.02 12.86
CA THR A 415 12.43 -4.47 14.01
C THR A 415 12.74 -3.32 14.97
N LYS A 416 13.22 -2.18 14.48
CA LYS A 416 13.47 -0.99 15.32
C LYS A 416 12.22 -0.48 16.05
N ILE A 417 11.06 -0.51 15.39
CA ILE A 417 9.81 -0.11 16.02
C ILE A 417 9.42 -1.10 17.12
N LEU A 418 9.50 -2.40 16.86
CA LEU A 418 9.16 -3.44 17.82
C LEU A 418 10.09 -3.40 19.05
N GLU A 419 11.39 -3.29 18.84
CA GLU A 419 12.36 -3.13 19.93
C GLU A 419 12.04 -1.92 20.83
N LYS A 420 11.69 -0.79 20.20
CA LYS A 420 11.31 0.42 20.95
C LYS A 420 10.02 0.20 21.74
N THR A 421 9.03 -0.44 21.15
CA THR A 421 7.74 -0.73 21.79
C THR A 421 7.94 -1.65 22.98
N ASN A 422 8.70 -2.74 22.82
CA ASN A 422 8.97 -3.70 23.88
C ASN A 422 9.72 -3.04 25.05
N ARG A 423 10.77 -2.24 24.80
CA ARG A 423 11.47 -1.48 25.84
C ARG A 423 10.55 -0.53 26.63
N MET A 424 9.56 0.07 25.96
CA MET A 424 8.59 0.95 26.63
C MET A 424 7.68 0.15 27.57
N HIS A 425 7.29 -1.08 27.20
CA HIS A 425 6.50 -1.97 28.04
C HIS A 425 7.28 -2.45 29.25
N ASP A 426 8.53 -2.87 29.06
CA ASP A 426 9.40 -3.33 30.15
C ASP A 426 9.65 -2.22 31.18
N ALA A 427 9.90 -1.00 30.71
CA ALA A 427 10.07 0.17 31.56
C ALA A 427 8.79 0.56 32.33
N ALA A 428 7.61 0.39 31.71
CA ALA A 428 6.33 0.66 32.36
C ALA A 428 5.99 -0.40 33.41
N SER A 429 6.31 -1.67 33.12
CA SER A 429 6.13 -2.78 34.06
C SER A 429 7.06 -2.63 35.30
N SER A 430 8.30 -2.26 35.08
CA SER A 430 9.26 -2.02 36.18
C SER A 430 8.86 -0.86 37.09
N ARG A 431 8.23 0.20 36.53
CA ARG A 431 7.71 1.33 37.33
C ARG A 431 6.51 0.96 38.19
N ARG A 432 5.63 0.07 37.70
CA ARG A 432 4.45 -0.43 38.45
C ARG A 432 4.91 -1.26 39.69
N ILE A 433 5.91 -2.11 39.52
CA ILE A 433 6.43 -2.94 40.62
C ILE A 433 6.97 -2.05 41.75
N ILE A 434 7.61 -0.91 41.44
CA ILE A 434 8.17 0.04 42.44
C ILE A 434 7.05 0.83 43.15
N THR A 435 5.88 1.05 42.52
CA THR A 435 4.76 1.78 43.13
C THR A 435 3.83 0.89 43.95
N ASP A 436 3.87 -0.42 43.77
CA ASP A 436 3.05 -1.38 44.53
C ASP A 436 3.81 -1.92 45.78
N GLU A 437 5.12 -1.56 45.95
CA GLU A 437 5.95 -1.89 47.14
C GLU A 437 6.16 -0.70 48.10
N VAL A 438 5.46 0.43 47.91
CA VAL A 438 5.41 1.58 48.78
C VAL A 438 3.98 1.83 49.23
#